data_c9979b95fde1bcac20b034e4c8fcfa49
#
_entry.id   c9979b95fde1bcac20b034e4c8fcfa49
#
_cell.length_a   1.000
_cell.length_b   1.000
_cell.length_c   1.000
_cell.angle_alpha   90.00
_cell.angle_beta   90.00
_cell.angle_gamma   90.00
#
_symmetry.space_group_name_H-M   'P 1'
#
loop_
_entity.id
_entity.type
_entity.pdbx_description
1 polymer ?
#
loop_
_entity_poly.entity_id
_entity_poly.type
_entity_poly.pdbx_seq_one_letter_code
_entity_poly.pdbx_strand_id
1 'polypeptide(L)'
;MQQIANADGLVIATPVYKASFSGALKTVLDLLPERALAHKIVLPMATGGSIAHMLAVDYALKPVLSALKAQELLHGIFAEDSQIAYAEGSAQAQLVPVLEQRLHEALETLYGAMARRPKPLDPNVLNERLLSARWSI
;
A
#
# COMPACT_ATOMS: atom_id res chain seq x y z
N MET A 1 -9.63 -1.57 12.68
CA MET A 1 -8.51 -0.91 13.40
C MET A 1 -7.47 -1.93 13.84
N GLN A 2 -7.80 -2.92 14.65
CA GLN A 2 -6.83 -3.89 15.19
C GLN A 2 -6.11 -4.72 14.11
N GLN A 3 -6.80 -5.10 13.03
CA GLN A 3 -6.18 -5.80 11.90
C GLN A 3 -5.06 -4.98 11.25
N ILE A 4 -5.28 -3.68 11.03
CA ILE A 4 -4.25 -2.79 10.49
C ILE A 4 -3.09 -2.64 11.47
N ALA A 5 -3.38 -2.50 12.77
CA ALA A 5 -2.33 -2.39 13.78
C ALA A 5 -1.39 -3.59 13.81
N ASN A 6 -1.94 -4.80 13.66
CA ASN A 6 -1.20 -6.06 13.72
C ASN A 6 -0.55 -6.48 12.38
N ALA A 7 -0.89 -5.82 11.29
CA ALA A 7 -0.34 -6.14 9.97
C ALA A 7 1.09 -5.61 9.81
N ASP A 8 1.92 -6.38 9.14
CA ASP A 8 3.27 -5.99 8.73
C ASP A 8 3.29 -5.33 7.35
N GLY A 9 2.38 -5.76 6.49
CA GLY A 9 2.15 -5.22 5.17
C GLY A 9 0.67 -5.06 4.88
N LEU A 10 0.35 -4.15 3.97
CA LEU A 10 -1.01 -3.83 3.57
C LEU A 10 -1.10 -3.76 2.05
N VAL A 11 -2.14 -4.37 1.50
CA VAL A 11 -2.59 -4.10 0.15
C VAL A 11 -3.80 -3.16 0.27
N ILE A 12 -3.72 -2.01 -0.38
CA ILE A 12 -4.80 -1.02 -0.38
C ILE A 12 -5.28 -0.85 -1.81
N ALA A 13 -6.45 -1.39 -2.08
CA ALA A 13 -7.05 -1.40 -3.41
C ALA A 13 -8.30 -0.52 -3.47
N THR A 14 -8.47 0.20 -4.58
CA THR A 14 -9.58 1.12 -4.79
C THR A 14 -9.95 1.22 -6.27
N PRO A 15 -11.23 1.37 -6.60
CA PRO A 15 -11.60 1.87 -7.93
C PRO A 15 -11.22 3.35 -8.05
N VAL A 16 -11.00 3.79 -9.29
CA VAL A 16 -10.83 5.22 -9.59
C VAL A 16 -12.20 5.85 -9.86
N TYR A 17 -12.53 6.86 -9.09
CA TYR A 17 -13.71 7.71 -9.28
C TYR A 17 -13.28 9.17 -9.41
N LYS A 18 -13.70 9.83 -10.51
CA LYS A 18 -13.38 11.25 -10.73
C LYS A 18 -11.87 11.54 -10.58
N ALA A 19 -11.04 10.72 -11.24
CA ALA A 19 -9.59 10.82 -11.29
C ALA A 19 -8.88 10.63 -9.92
N SER A 20 -9.55 10.05 -8.92
CA SER A 20 -9.00 9.80 -7.60
C SER A 20 -9.46 8.44 -7.05
N PHE A 21 -8.98 8.06 -5.89
CA PHE A 21 -9.47 6.89 -5.16
C PHE A 21 -10.88 7.14 -4.58
N SER A 22 -11.57 6.07 -4.20
CA SER A 22 -12.97 6.19 -3.73
C SER A 22 -13.09 6.98 -2.43
N GLY A 23 -14.16 7.76 -2.31
CA GLY A 23 -14.49 8.48 -1.06
C GLY A 23 -14.72 7.54 0.12
N ALA A 24 -15.24 6.33 -0.13
CA ALA A 24 -15.39 5.31 0.90
C ALA A 24 -14.03 4.90 1.50
N LEU A 25 -13.00 4.70 0.66
CA LEU A 25 -11.65 4.45 1.16
C LEU A 25 -11.12 5.64 1.95
N LYS A 26 -11.31 6.87 1.46
CA LYS A 26 -10.86 8.09 2.17
C LYS A 26 -11.48 8.17 3.56
N THR A 27 -12.78 7.88 3.69
CA THR A 27 -13.46 7.85 4.99
C THR A 27 -12.80 6.87 5.96
N VAL A 28 -12.43 5.69 5.48
CA VAL A 28 -11.73 4.71 6.34
C VAL A 28 -10.34 5.21 6.73
N LEU A 29 -9.59 5.77 5.77
CA LEU A 29 -8.23 6.28 6.04
C LEU A 29 -8.24 7.46 7.01
N ASP A 30 -9.26 8.33 6.96
CA ASP A 30 -9.41 9.49 7.85
C ASP A 30 -9.70 9.08 9.31
N LEU A 31 -10.23 7.90 9.54
CA LEU A 31 -10.46 7.36 10.88
C LEU A 31 -9.21 6.72 11.51
N LEU A 32 -8.15 6.56 10.75
CA LEU A 32 -6.91 5.96 11.24
C LEU A 32 -6.10 6.99 12.06
N PRO A 33 -5.37 6.54 13.10
CA PRO A 33 -4.42 7.39 13.80
C PRO A 33 -3.34 7.95 12.85
N GLU A 34 -2.78 9.10 13.14
CA GLU A 34 -1.78 9.80 12.32
C GLU A 34 -0.62 8.92 11.85
N ARG A 35 -0.21 7.96 12.65
CA ARG A 35 0.93 7.06 12.36
C ARG A 35 0.49 5.61 12.14
N ALA A 36 -0.73 5.40 11.66
CA ALA A 36 -1.31 4.06 11.52
C ALA A 36 -0.50 3.10 10.64
N LEU A 37 0.24 3.64 9.67
CA LEU A 37 1.05 2.86 8.74
C LEU A 37 2.56 2.89 9.07
N ALA A 38 2.94 3.44 10.23
CA ALA A 38 4.33 3.39 10.68
C ALA A 38 4.82 1.94 10.78
N HIS A 39 6.02 1.69 10.28
CA HIS A 39 6.66 0.36 10.21
C HIS A 39 5.96 -0.65 9.29
N LYS A 40 5.06 -0.22 8.42
CA LYS A 40 4.33 -1.08 7.48
C LYS A 40 4.77 -0.83 6.04
N ILE A 41 4.79 -1.90 5.27
CA ILE A 41 5.01 -1.85 3.82
C ILE A 41 3.63 -1.83 3.15
N VAL A 42 3.41 -0.92 2.22
CA VAL A 42 2.10 -0.75 1.58
C VAL A 42 2.21 -0.92 0.07
N LEU A 43 1.39 -1.80 -0.48
CA LEU A 43 1.17 -1.97 -1.90
C LEU A 43 -0.15 -1.27 -2.29
N PRO A 44 -0.09 -0.09 -2.91
CA PRO A 44 -1.28 0.58 -3.43
C PRO A 44 -1.72 -0.04 -4.75
N MET A 45 -3.03 -0.20 -4.95
CA MET A 45 -3.62 -0.72 -6.17
C MET A 45 -4.84 0.10 -6.56
N ALA A 46 -5.05 0.28 -7.86
CA ALA A 46 -6.27 0.90 -8.36
C ALA A 46 -6.76 0.23 -9.63
N THR A 47 -8.09 0.26 -9.82
CA THR A 47 -8.74 -0.15 -11.07
C THR A 47 -9.52 1.02 -11.66
N GLY A 48 -9.62 1.07 -12.97
CA GLY A 48 -10.39 2.10 -13.66
C GLY A 48 -10.67 1.76 -15.12
N GLY A 49 -11.61 2.47 -15.70
CA GLY A 49 -12.08 2.22 -17.07
C GLY A 49 -11.09 2.64 -18.17
N SER A 50 -10.00 3.31 -17.85
CA SER A 50 -9.03 3.80 -18.83
C SER A 50 -7.64 3.94 -18.21
N ILE A 51 -6.62 3.62 -19.00
CA ILE A 51 -5.20 3.83 -18.65
C ILE A 51 -4.88 5.31 -18.31
N ALA A 52 -5.68 6.25 -18.81
CA ALA A 52 -5.53 7.67 -18.49
C ALA A 52 -5.61 7.97 -16.97
N HIS A 53 -6.20 7.06 -16.19
CA HIS A 53 -6.33 7.21 -14.73
C HIS A 53 -5.22 6.54 -13.93
N MET A 54 -4.20 5.97 -14.58
CA MET A 54 -3.11 5.26 -13.89
C MET A 54 -2.38 6.12 -12.86
N LEU A 55 -2.26 7.43 -13.11
CA LEU A 55 -1.58 8.36 -12.22
C LEU A 55 -2.35 8.64 -10.92
N ALA A 56 -3.61 8.21 -10.78
CA ALA A 56 -4.37 8.34 -9.54
C ALA A 56 -3.70 7.59 -8.37
N VAL A 57 -2.95 6.50 -8.64
CA VAL A 57 -2.17 5.79 -7.64
C VAL A 57 -1.09 6.70 -7.06
N ASP A 58 -0.29 7.31 -7.93
CA ASP A 58 0.90 8.08 -7.52
C ASP A 58 0.53 9.47 -6.98
N TYR A 59 -0.43 10.16 -7.59
CA TYR A 59 -0.74 11.55 -7.27
C TYR A 59 -1.93 11.75 -6.33
N ALA A 60 -2.79 10.74 -6.15
CA ALA A 60 -3.92 10.83 -5.24
C ALA A 60 -3.77 9.90 -4.03
N LEU A 61 -3.56 8.60 -4.25
CA LEU A 61 -3.55 7.61 -3.17
C LEU A 61 -2.25 7.64 -2.34
N LYS A 62 -1.09 7.57 -2.98
CA LYS A 62 0.21 7.53 -2.27
C LYS A 62 0.45 8.71 -1.35
N PRO A 63 0.10 9.96 -1.67
CA PRO A 63 0.26 11.09 -0.74
C PRO A 63 -0.47 10.88 0.59
N VAL A 64 -1.69 10.32 0.56
CA VAL A 64 -2.46 10.03 1.78
C VAL A 64 -1.79 8.92 2.61
N LEU A 65 -1.33 7.85 1.94
CA LEU A 65 -0.61 6.77 2.62
C LEU A 65 0.72 7.23 3.21
N SER A 66 1.40 8.15 2.55
CA SER A 66 2.61 8.80 3.07
C SER A 66 2.32 9.68 4.28
N ALA A 67 1.20 10.41 4.28
CA ALA A 67 0.76 11.19 5.44
C ALA A 67 0.51 10.31 6.66
N LEU A 68 0.00 9.08 6.47
CA LEU A 68 -0.17 8.07 7.52
C LEU A 68 1.15 7.38 7.94
N LYS A 69 2.29 7.87 7.44
CA LYS A 69 3.65 7.43 7.79
C LYS A 69 3.98 6.00 7.37
N ALA A 70 3.47 5.54 6.22
CA ALA A 70 3.91 4.26 5.66
C ALA A 70 5.44 4.19 5.64
N GLN A 71 6.00 3.06 6.09
CA GLN A 71 7.46 2.84 6.10
C GLN A 71 8.01 2.79 4.68
N GLU A 72 7.32 2.11 3.81
CA GLU A 72 7.63 2.02 2.38
C GLU A 72 6.33 1.94 1.57
N LEU A 73 6.26 2.72 0.51
CA LEU A 73 5.21 2.66 -0.49
C LEU A 73 5.77 2.01 -1.74
N LEU A 74 5.29 0.82 -2.06
CA LEU A 74 5.69 0.12 -3.27
C LEU A 74 5.18 0.84 -4.51
N HIS A 75 5.72 0.47 -5.67
CA HIS A 75 5.35 1.12 -6.94
C HIS A 75 3.85 1.14 -7.18
N GLY A 76 3.17 0.04 -6.87
CA GLY A 76 1.73 -0.11 -7.01
C GLY A 76 1.32 -0.69 -8.36
N ILE A 77 0.02 -0.97 -8.47
CA ILE A 77 -0.58 -1.54 -9.68
C ILE A 77 -1.78 -0.68 -10.06
N PHE A 78 -1.85 -0.35 -11.34
CA PHE A 78 -3.09 0.08 -11.98
C PHE A 78 -3.55 -1.01 -12.96
N ALA A 79 -4.83 -1.38 -12.90
CA ALA A 79 -5.47 -2.29 -13.82
C ALA A 79 -6.65 -1.61 -14.52
N GLU A 80 -6.76 -1.76 -15.83
CA GLU A 80 -7.98 -1.38 -16.53
C GLU A 80 -9.08 -2.41 -16.28
N ASP A 81 -10.31 -1.96 -16.20
CA ASP A 81 -11.47 -2.83 -15.97
C ASP A 81 -11.58 -3.94 -17.02
N SER A 82 -11.15 -3.65 -18.26
CA SER A 82 -11.08 -4.63 -19.35
C SER A 82 -10.10 -5.79 -19.12
N GLN A 83 -9.17 -5.63 -18.20
CA GLN A 83 -8.18 -6.68 -17.84
C GLN A 83 -8.70 -7.66 -16.79
N ILE A 84 -9.90 -7.40 -16.25
CA ILE A 84 -10.51 -8.18 -15.17
C ILE A 84 -11.87 -8.66 -15.65
N ALA A 85 -12.02 -9.97 -15.79
CA ALA A 85 -13.29 -10.59 -16.15
C ALA A 85 -13.89 -11.32 -14.95
N TYR A 86 -15.22 -11.22 -14.81
CA TYR A 86 -16.00 -11.98 -13.84
C TYR A 86 -16.84 -12.98 -14.61
N ALA A 87 -16.66 -14.27 -14.33
CA ALA A 87 -17.55 -15.30 -14.87
C ALA A 87 -18.90 -15.23 -14.13
N GLU A 88 -20.02 -15.31 -14.86
CA GLU A 88 -21.35 -15.39 -14.27
C GLU A 88 -21.41 -16.56 -13.27
N GLY A 89 -21.84 -16.26 -12.05
CA GLY A 89 -21.95 -17.26 -10.97
C GLY A 89 -20.63 -17.64 -10.29
N SER A 90 -19.50 -17.04 -10.65
CA SER A 90 -18.22 -17.26 -9.99
C SER A 90 -17.83 -16.08 -9.09
N ALA A 91 -17.36 -16.39 -7.88
CA ALA A 91 -16.75 -15.40 -6.98
C ALA A 91 -15.29 -15.06 -7.37
N GLN A 92 -14.72 -15.74 -8.37
CA GLN A 92 -13.34 -15.55 -8.79
C GLN A 92 -13.25 -14.69 -10.05
N ALA A 93 -12.49 -13.61 -9.98
CA ALA A 93 -12.11 -12.83 -11.14
C ALA A 93 -11.04 -13.56 -11.94
N GLN A 94 -11.12 -13.46 -13.27
CA GLN A 94 -10.08 -13.90 -14.18
C GLN A 94 -9.30 -12.67 -14.65
N LEU A 95 -7.99 -12.71 -14.53
CA LEU A 95 -7.11 -11.65 -14.95
C LEU A 95 -6.48 -11.99 -16.30
N VAL A 96 -6.24 -10.98 -17.13
CA VAL A 96 -5.40 -11.20 -18.32
C VAL A 96 -3.97 -11.57 -17.84
N PRO A 97 -3.23 -12.43 -18.61
CA PRO A 97 -1.94 -12.96 -18.16
C PRO A 97 -0.93 -11.89 -17.75
N VAL A 98 -0.87 -10.77 -18.47
CA VAL A 98 0.06 -9.68 -18.17
C VAL A 98 -0.26 -9.00 -16.83
N LEU A 99 -1.53 -8.87 -16.47
CA LEU A 99 -1.94 -8.31 -15.18
C LEU A 99 -1.67 -9.31 -14.05
N GLU A 100 -1.94 -10.58 -14.27
CA GLU A 100 -1.67 -11.65 -13.31
C GLU A 100 -0.19 -11.72 -12.96
N GLN A 101 0.69 -11.67 -13.97
CA GLN A 101 2.14 -11.63 -13.75
C GLN A 101 2.56 -10.40 -12.95
N ARG A 102 2.09 -9.21 -13.32
CA ARG A 102 2.41 -7.97 -12.60
C ARG A 102 1.95 -8.02 -11.14
N LEU A 103 0.77 -8.59 -10.88
CA LEU A 103 0.26 -8.77 -9.53
C LEU A 103 1.15 -9.73 -8.74
N HIS A 104 1.55 -10.85 -9.34
CA HIS A 104 2.43 -11.82 -8.70
C HIS A 104 3.77 -11.18 -8.31
N GLU A 105 4.42 -10.50 -9.25
CA GLU A 105 5.69 -9.79 -9.00
C GLU A 105 5.56 -8.71 -7.91
N ALA A 106 4.44 -7.98 -7.89
CA ALA A 106 4.19 -6.97 -6.86
C ALA A 106 3.99 -7.60 -5.47
N LEU A 107 3.32 -8.75 -5.39
CA LEU A 107 3.15 -9.48 -4.12
C LEU A 107 4.48 -10.08 -3.64
N GLU A 108 5.31 -10.63 -4.52
CA GLU A 108 6.65 -11.09 -4.15
C GLU A 108 7.50 -9.93 -3.63
N THR A 109 7.42 -8.77 -4.29
CA THR A 109 8.10 -7.54 -3.83
C THR A 109 7.61 -7.12 -2.45
N LEU A 110 6.30 -7.18 -2.19
CA LEU A 110 5.71 -6.91 -0.88
C LEU A 110 6.27 -7.84 0.19
N TYR A 111 6.27 -9.15 -0.04
CA TYR A 111 6.81 -10.13 0.90
C TYR A 111 8.28 -9.91 1.17
N GLY A 112 9.08 -9.68 0.13
CA GLY A 112 10.49 -9.39 0.27
C GLY A 112 10.78 -8.11 1.06
N ALA A 113 10.02 -7.06 0.83
CA ALA A 113 10.13 -5.79 1.56
C ALA A 113 9.73 -5.95 3.04
N MET A 114 8.66 -6.70 3.31
CA MET A 114 8.24 -7.01 4.69
C MET A 114 9.33 -7.77 5.46
N ALA A 115 9.99 -8.73 4.81
CA ALA A 115 11.08 -9.51 5.42
C ALA A 115 12.31 -8.65 5.76
N ARG A 116 12.60 -7.63 4.93
CA ARG A 116 13.77 -6.74 5.09
C ARG A 116 13.51 -5.49 5.94
N ARG A 117 12.25 -5.18 6.23
CA ARG A 117 11.92 -3.94 6.94
C ARG A 117 12.59 -3.88 8.31
N PRO A 118 13.05 -2.69 8.74
CA PRO A 118 13.53 -2.50 10.09
C PRO A 118 12.40 -2.79 11.09
N LYS A 119 12.68 -3.60 12.08
CA LYS A 119 11.77 -3.77 13.21
C LYS A 119 11.81 -2.51 14.10
N PRO A 120 10.69 -2.10 14.72
CA PRO A 120 10.73 -1.06 15.72
C PRO A 120 11.77 -1.38 16.78
N LEU A 121 12.65 -0.42 17.08
CA LEU A 121 13.60 -0.59 18.16
C LEU A 121 12.87 -0.37 19.50
N ASP A 122 13.24 -1.17 20.49
CA ASP A 122 12.85 -0.90 21.87
C ASP A 122 13.32 0.52 22.24
N PRO A 123 12.44 1.37 22.85
CA PRO A 123 12.81 2.73 23.22
C PRO A 123 14.05 2.82 24.10
N ASN A 124 14.30 1.85 24.97
CA ASN A 124 15.49 1.79 25.82
C ASN A 124 16.75 1.54 25.00
N VAL A 125 16.71 0.58 24.06
CA VAL A 125 17.82 0.29 23.14
C VAL A 125 18.10 1.47 22.22
N LEU A 126 17.06 2.17 21.76
CA LEU A 126 17.22 3.38 20.94
C LEU A 126 17.91 4.48 21.75
N ASN A 127 17.49 4.71 22.99
CA ASN A 127 18.07 5.72 23.87
C ASN A 127 19.56 5.43 24.18
N GLU A 128 19.91 4.19 24.47
CA GLU A 128 21.30 3.77 24.67
C GLU A 128 22.16 4.02 23.43
N ARG A 129 21.64 3.69 22.25
CA ARG A 129 22.35 3.94 20.97
C ARG A 129 22.54 5.43 20.72
N LEU A 130 21.54 6.28 20.99
CA LEU A 130 21.64 7.73 20.83
C LEU A 130 22.68 8.34 21.78
N LEU A 131 22.71 7.87 23.05
CA LEU A 131 23.66 8.35 24.04
C LEU A 131 25.10 7.90 23.75
N SER A 132 25.28 6.72 23.14
CA SER A 132 26.58 6.19 22.76
C SER A 132 27.07 6.64 21.38
N ALA A 133 26.21 7.25 20.56
CA ALA A 133 26.56 7.70 19.22
C ALA A 133 27.54 8.90 19.31
N ARG A 134 28.66 8.75 18.62
CA ARG A 134 29.56 9.90 18.38
C ARG A 134 29.08 10.64 17.14
N TRP A 135 28.48 11.80 17.35
CA TRP A 135 28.09 12.67 16.27
C TRP A 135 29.30 13.44 15.78
N SER A 136 29.71 13.22 14.53
CA SER A 136 30.65 14.12 13.85
C SER A 136 29.84 15.26 13.25
N ILE A 137 30.09 16.46 13.69
CA ILE A 137 29.60 17.70 13.10
C ILE A 137 30.59 18.14 12.00
#